data_30d0fc6cfbd33dfcaba97dd4d9f9ae21
#
_entry.id   30d0fc6cfbd33dfcaba97dd4d9f9ae21
#
_cell.length_a   1.000
_cell.length_b   1.000
_cell.length_c   1.000
_cell.angle_alpha   90.00
_cell.angle_beta   90.00
_cell.angle_gamma   90.00
#
_symmetry.space_group_name_H-M   'P 1'
#
loop_
_entity.id
_entity.type
_entity.pdbx_description
1 polymer ?
#
loop_
_entity_poly.entity_id
_entity_poly.type
_entity_poly.pdbx_seq_one_letter_code
_entity_poly.pdbx_strand_id
1 'polypeptide(L)'
;MIKIFSKHILLLNLVICASFLFSCTNGDNSDIEDNGGTIIAPGKELPDPIGTVVFNLMQGDEDTEIKGFVPIHINNAYNFEGKYSSTYFVSLGKMKGLGNVTYVPQEGWNSTVAVMPGEGYVARFSSSYYDRGSVYARLYVVSEIVGTSSGVIGYKVKCQAPFELVPKFSTNSIEFDADENLTKDIEFVNPTSASVKSSPDWCTVVPTVNGFRITALENITDSEYSGSIEIENSAGTVNIEIKQKKSANPKFAKGRGTEKSPWVICTPAQLNEVRNYTSGYFEVANDIDLTPYLKADGTGWKPIEVFNGHFDGKKHVIKGLWISLSSVSCIGLFAKMDGNKSKISNVHVILDSRGIWGGRNVGGICGYAYEGTIEGCRVEGEIKGSDCVGGILGTYGGNNSMVISQCSSTGSVIASSYAPSAGGISGNGYSGTIENCYSDSDVRTIGSHGYVMGIGGGTTSHCYFAGTIKGEGSLCPITGNSCVACYYNSDKINVSSAYGMALTTSQMKKRASYQDWDFDKVWKIDEGKSYPKLRVLE
;
A
#
# COMPACT_ATOMS: atom_id res chain seq x y z
N MET A 1 36.76 -27.56 25.57
CA MET A 1 35.92 -28.21 26.57
C MET A 1 34.61 -27.44 26.65
N ILE A 2 33.52 -28.17 26.45
CA ILE A 2 32.10 -27.88 26.67
C ILE A 2 31.36 -27.03 25.61
N LYS A 3 30.66 -27.79 24.76
CA LYS A 3 29.52 -27.40 23.93
C LYS A 3 28.30 -27.12 24.80
N ILE A 4 27.49 -26.10 24.42
CA ILE A 4 26.06 -26.09 24.76
C ILE A 4 25.27 -25.82 23.48
N PHE A 5 24.45 -26.81 23.11
CA PHE A 5 23.45 -26.78 22.04
C PHE A 5 22.23 -25.97 22.49
N SER A 6 21.72 -25.12 21.63
CA SER A 6 20.37 -24.60 21.73
C SER A 6 19.52 -25.21 20.63
N LYS A 7 18.47 -25.93 21.03
CA LYS A 7 17.49 -26.62 20.18
C LYS A 7 16.50 -25.63 19.59
N HIS A 8 16.39 -25.62 18.29
CA HIS A 8 15.22 -25.09 17.59
C HIS A 8 14.05 -26.07 17.74
N ILE A 9 12.95 -25.60 18.29
CA ILE A 9 11.68 -26.33 18.27
C ILE A 9 10.92 -25.86 17.02
N LEU A 10 10.85 -26.76 16.06
CA LEU A 10 10.01 -26.66 14.87
C LEU A 10 8.61 -27.16 15.26
N LEU A 11 7.62 -26.29 15.37
CA LEU A 11 6.23 -26.70 15.53
C LEU A 11 5.65 -27.06 14.16
N LEU A 12 5.55 -28.36 13.92
CA LEU A 12 4.87 -28.94 12.76
C LEU A 12 3.40 -29.09 13.11
N ASN A 13 2.53 -28.24 12.54
CA ASN A 13 1.09 -28.43 12.62
C ASN A 13 0.66 -29.56 11.68
N LEU A 14 0.42 -30.71 12.25
CA LEU A 14 -0.15 -31.87 11.56
C LEU A 14 -1.67 -31.69 11.48
N VAL A 15 -2.18 -31.40 10.29
CA VAL A 15 -3.62 -31.47 10.01
C VAL A 15 -3.97 -32.93 9.82
N ILE A 16 -4.67 -33.49 10.80
CA ILE A 16 -5.24 -34.84 10.70
C ILE A 16 -6.56 -34.72 9.95
N CYS A 17 -6.59 -35.11 8.68
CA CYS A 17 -7.82 -35.42 7.96
C CYS A 17 -8.38 -36.76 8.51
N ALA A 18 -9.38 -36.68 9.36
CA ALA A 18 -10.19 -37.84 9.72
C ALA A 18 -11.26 -38.04 8.65
N SER A 19 -10.99 -38.92 7.70
CA SER A 19 -12.00 -39.48 6.78
C SER A 19 -12.90 -40.44 7.54
N PHE A 20 -14.11 -40.00 7.85
CA PHE A 20 -15.16 -40.91 8.30
C PHE A 20 -15.86 -41.53 7.09
N LEU A 21 -15.57 -42.81 6.88
CA LEU A 21 -16.38 -43.68 6.03
C LEU A 21 -17.68 -43.98 6.76
N PHE A 22 -18.79 -43.44 6.24
CA PHE A 22 -20.12 -43.93 6.60
C PHE A 22 -20.57 -44.98 5.61
N SER A 23 -20.78 -46.18 6.15
CA SER A 23 -21.41 -47.31 5.49
C SER A 23 -22.90 -46.95 5.21
N CYS A 24 -23.31 -47.06 3.96
CA CYS A 24 -24.69 -47.01 3.55
C CYS A 24 -25.43 -48.29 3.96
N THR A 25 -26.50 -48.18 4.73
CA THR A 25 -27.59 -49.15 4.71
C THR A 25 -28.83 -48.51 4.12
N ASN A 26 -29.39 -49.17 3.12
CA ASN A 26 -30.57 -48.77 2.34
C ASN A 26 -31.82 -48.56 3.20
N GLY A 27 -32.62 -47.55 2.84
CA GLY A 27 -33.99 -47.36 3.28
C GLY A 27 -34.64 -46.14 2.66
N ASP A 28 -35.33 -46.39 1.59
CA ASP A 28 -36.43 -45.64 0.94
C ASP A 28 -36.37 -44.13 0.71
N ASN A 29 -36.43 -43.80 -0.58
CA ASN A 29 -36.69 -42.51 -1.21
C ASN A 29 -38.06 -41.96 -0.84
N SER A 30 -38.11 -40.68 -0.46
CA SER A 30 -39.18 -39.78 -0.89
C SER A 30 -38.55 -38.40 -1.12
N ASP A 31 -38.59 -37.97 -2.37
CA ASP A 31 -38.16 -36.67 -2.86
C ASP A 31 -38.93 -35.57 -2.12
N ILE A 32 -38.23 -34.73 -1.39
CA ILE A 32 -38.71 -33.41 -0.92
C ILE A 32 -37.76 -32.40 -1.52
N GLU A 33 -38.29 -31.58 -2.42
CA GLU A 33 -37.57 -30.42 -3.00
C GLU A 33 -37.11 -29.49 -1.89
N ASP A 34 -35.83 -29.19 -1.93
CA ASP A 34 -35.08 -28.34 -0.97
C ASP A 34 -35.45 -26.86 -1.21
N ASN A 35 -36.36 -26.32 -0.42
CA ASN A 35 -36.55 -24.89 -0.24
C ASN A 35 -35.73 -24.39 0.96
N GLY A 36 -34.43 -24.27 0.79
CA GLY A 36 -33.53 -23.31 1.38
C GLY A 36 -33.52 -23.09 2.92
N GLY A 37 -33.82 -24.10 3.73
CA GLY A 37 -33.64 -24.03 5.18
C GLY A 37 -33.09 -25.34 5.70
N THR A 38 -31.81 -25.40 6.02
CA THR A 38 -31.21 -26.59 6.63
C THR A 38 -31.88 -26.85 7.99
N ILE A 39 -32.84 -27.76 8.04
CA ILE A 39 -33.39 -28.31 9.29
C ILE A 39 -32.28 -29.18 9.87
N ILE A 40 -31.54 -28.65 10.86
CA ILE A 40 -30.60 -29.44 11.64
C ILE A 40 -31.42 -30.43 12.45
N ALA A 41 -31.28 -31.72 12.16
CA ALA A 41 -31.92 -32.80 12.90
C ALA A 41 -31.69 -32.64 14.42
N PRO A 42 -32.62 -33.06 15.30
CA PRO A 42 -32.58 -32.80 16.73
C PRO A 42 -31.53 -33.65 17.44
N GLY A 43 -30.25 -33.26 17.29
CA GLY A 43 -29.11 -34.03 17.81
C GLY A 43 -28.50 -33.53 19.10
N LYS A 44 -28.23 -32.22 19.20
CA LYS A 44 -27.48 -31.66 20.33
C LYS A 44 -28.01 -30.28 20.70
N GLU A 45 -28.06 -29.97 21.98
CA GLU A 45 -28.28 -28.61 22.48
C GLU A 45 -27.08 -27.74 22.07
N LEU A 46 -27.35 -26.64 21.38
CA LEU A 46 -26.33 -25.64 21.07
C LEU A 46 -26.22 -24.66 22.26
N PRO A 47 -25.02 -24.13 22.52
CA PRO A 47 -24.82 -23.13 23.57
C PRO A 47 -25.74 -21.93 23.38
N ASP A 48 -26.19 -21.37 24.49
CA ASP A 48 -26.93 -20.11 24.46
C ASP A 48 -26.03 -19.02 23.81
N PRO A 49 -26.58 -18.21 22.92
CA PRO A 49 -25.84 -17.13 22.29
C PRO A 49 -25.45 -16.04 23.29
N ILE A 50 -24.36 -15.33 22.96
CA ILE A 50 -23.90 -14.18 23.76
C ILE A 50 -25.02 -13.13 23.80
N GLY A 51 -25.28 -12.55 24.98
CA GLY A 51 -26.38 -11.60 25.19
C GLY A 51 -27.72 -12.25 25.49
N THR A 52 -27.78 -13.57 25.72
CA THR A 52 -28.98 -14.24 26.21
C THR A 52 -29.37 -13.71 27.58
N VAL A 53 -30.64 -13.37 27.72
CA VAL A 53 -31.27 -12.96 29.00
C VAL A 53 -32.41 -13.93 29.32
N VAL A 54 -32.59 -14.20 30.57
CA VAL A 54 -33.65 -15.10 31.07
C VAL A 54 -34.69 -14.28 31.82
N PHE A 55 -35.96 -14.49 31.49
CA PHE A 55 -37.10 -13.81 32.13
C PHE A 55 -38.13 -14.78 32.66
N ASN A 56 -38.89 -14.30 33.64
CA ASN A 56 -40.15 -14.88 34.04
C ASN A 56 -41.26 -13.98 33.50
N LEU A 57 -41.97 -14.44 32.49
CA LEU A 57 -43.12 -13.74 31.92
C LEU A 57 -44.38 -14.27 32.63
N MET A 58 -45.06 -13.42 33.38
CA MET A 58 -46.27 -13.77 34.08
C MET A 58 -47.49 -13.52 33.19
N GLN A 59 -48.52 -14.37 33.34
CA GLN A 59 -49.78 -14.22 32.63
C GLN A 59 -50.45 -12.88 32.97
N GLY A 60 -50.84 -12.11 31.97
CA GLY A 60 -51.54 -10.84 32.14
C GLY A 60 -50.68 -9.68 32.66
N ASP A 61 -49.36 -9.86 32.78
CA ASP A 61 -48.45 -8.79 33.17
C ASP A 61 -47.96 -8.05 31.88
N GLU A 62 -48.66 -6.96 31.54
CA GLU A 62 -48.37 -6.13 30.38
C GLU A 62 -47.17 -5.19 30.57
N ASP A 63 -46.68 -5.06 31.83
CA ASP A 63 -45.58 -4.17 32.17
C ASP A 63 -44.20 -4.84 32.14
N THR A 64 -44.17 -6.15 31.91
CA THR A 64 -42.92 -6.90 31.77
C THR A 64 -42.27 -6.58 30.45
N GLU A 65 -41.72 -5.38 30.33
CA GLU A 65 -40.74 -5.11 29.26
C GLU A 65 -39.46 -5.92 29.51
N ILE A 66 -39.08 -6.74 28.56
CA ILE A 66 -37.73 -7.30 28.51
C ILE A 66 -36.77 -6.12 28.40
N LYS A 67 -36.22 -5.67 29.54
CA LYS A 67 -35.45 -4.43 29.76
C LYS A 67 -34.88 -3.85 28.46
N GLY A 68 -35.63 -2.90 27.88
CA GLY A 68 -35.18 -2.04 26.82
C GLY A 68 -35.19 -2.59 25.37
N PHE A 69 -35.61 -3.85 25.12
CA PHE A 69 -35.43 -4.42 23.78
C PHE A 69 -36.67 -5.08 23.13
N VAL A 70 -37.54 -5.75 23.88
CA VAL A 70 -38.63 -6.52 23.24
C VAL A 70 -39.95 -6.30 23.97
N PRO A 71 -40.92 -5.64 23.34
CA PRO A 71 -42.22 -5.39 23.94
C PRO A 71 -43.11 -6.62 23.79
N ILE A 72 -42.87 -7.69 24.58
CA ILE A 72 -43.59 -8.96 24.51
C ILE A 72 -44.14 -9.27 25.92
N HIS A 73 -45.37 -9.73 25.97
CA HIS A 73 -46.00 -10.26 27.18
C HIS A 73 -46.74 -11.58 26.91
N ILE A 74 -47.24 -12.22 27.95
CA ILE A 74 -48.12 -13.40 27.85
C ILE A 74 -49.51 -12.94 28.19
N ASN A 75 -50.45 -13.07 27.24
CA ASN A 75 -51.84 -12.71 27.45
C ASN A 75 -52.61 -13.74 28.28
N ASN A 76 -53.86 -13.44 28.59
CA ASN A 76 -54.72 -14.30 29.41
C ASN A 76 -55.02 -15.68 28.80
N ALA A 77 -54.75 -15.86 27.49
CA ALA A 77 -54.92 -17.14 26.79
C ALA A 77 -53.59 -17.91 26.67
N TYR A 78 -52.55 -17.52 27.43
CA TYR A 78 -51.19 -18.11 27.40
C TYR A 78 -50.51 -18.06 26.01
N ASN A 79 -50.74 -16.97 25.27
CA ASN A 79 -50.05 -16.71 24.05
C ASN A 79 -49.00 -15.58 24.22
N PHE A 80 -47.91 -15.66 23.48
CA PHE A 80 -47.07 -14.47 23.26
C PHE A 80 -47.88 -13.43 22.51
N GLU A 81 -47.87 -12.23 22.99
CA GLU A 81 -48.50 -11.06 22.39
C GLU A 81 -47.57 -9.86 22.47
N GLY A 82 -47.56 -9.01 21.45
CA GLY A 82 -46.75 -7.79 21.45
C GLY A 82 -47.50 -6.64 22.11
N LYS A 83 -46.77 -5.81 22.85
CA LYS A 83 -47.29 -4.56 23.41
C LYS A 83 -47.74 -3.59 22.31
N TYR A 84 -47.19 -3.73 21.09
CA TYR A 84 -47.53 -2.91 19.94
C TYR A 84 -48.07 -3.77 18.79
N SER A 85 -49.03 -3.25 18.04
CA SER A 85 -49.71 -3.92 16.92
C SER A 85 -48.79 -4.32 15.76
N SER A 86 -47.55 -3.85 15.75
CA SER A 86 -46.51 -4.20 14.77
C SER A 86 -45.61 -5.36 15.20
N THR A 87 -45.95 -6.08 16.28
CA THR A 87 -45.20 -7.24 16.74
C THR A 87 -45.83 -8.51 16.23
N TYR A 88 -45.04 -9.40 15.64
CA TYR A 88 -45.45 -10.68 15.10
C TYR A 88 -44.55 -11.80 15.57
N PHE A 89 -45.08 -13.00 15.68
CA PHE A 89 -44.40 -14.19 16.17
C PHE A 89 -44.54 -15.36 15.22
N VAL A 90 -43.56 -16.24 15.25
CA VAL A 90 -43.64 -17.55 14.63
C VAL A 90 -43.04 -18.60 15.53
N SER A 91 -43.76 -19.75 15.76
CA SER A 91 -43.21 -20.91 16.45
C SER A 91 -42.38 -21.74 15.49
N LEU A 92 -41.20 -22.17 15.92
CA LEU A 92 -40.33 -23.11 15.26
C LEU A 92 -40.50 -24.54 15.77
N GLY A 93 -41.45 -24.74 16.68
CA GLY A 93 -41.69 -26.03 17.32
C GLY A 93 -40.63 -26.42 18.35
N LYS A 94 -40.58 -27.72 18.68
CA LYS A 94 -39.67 -28.27 19.70
C LYS A 94 -38.20 -28.03 19.37
N MET A 95 -37.47 -27.41 20.31
CA MET A 95 -36.06 -27.10 20.24
C MET A 95 -35.33 -27.66 21.47
N LYS A 96 -33.99 -27.78 21.41
CA LYS A 96 -33.18 -28.20 22.57
C LYS A 96 -32.80 -27.04 23.48
N GLY A 97 -32.75 -25.83 22.93
CA GLY A 97 -32.39 -24.61 23.65
C GLY A 97 -32.46 -23.39 22.74
N LEU A 98 -32.17 -22.20 23.32
CA LEU A 98 -32.16 -20.94 22.53
C LEU A 98 -31.13 -20.96 21.39
N GLY A 99 -29.97 -21.58 21.58
CA GLY A 99 -28.96 -21.72 20.56
C GLY A 99 -29.41 -22.47 19.30
N ASN A 100 -30.44 -23.30 19.41
CA ASN A 100 -31.03 -24.04 18.30
C ASN A 100 -32.02 -23.21 17.45
N VAL A 101 -32.39 -22.01 17.89
CA VAL A 101 -33.15 -21.02 17.09
C VAL A 101 -32.16 -20.30 16.21
N THR A 102 -31.94 -20.82 14.98
CA THR A 102 -30.85 -20.43 14.09
C THR A 102 -31.29 -19.76 12.80
N TYR A 103 -32.58 -19.58 12.56
CA TYR A 103 -33.10 -18.97 11.33
C TYR A 103 -34.35 -18.12 11.58
N VAL A 104 -34.64 -17.21 10.67
CA VAL A 104 -35.85 -16.39 10.66
C VAL A 104 -36.75 -16.90 9.52
N PRO A 105 -37.97 -17.43 9.85
CA PRO A 105 -38.91 -17.87 8.83
C PRO A 105 -39.39 -16.73 7.94
N GLN A 106 -39.65 -17.03 6.69
CA GLN A 106 -40.22 -16.05 5.75
C GLN A 106 -41.72 -15.89 5.88
N GLU A 107 -42.43 -16.94 6.31
CA GLU A 107 -43.88 -17.00 6.44
C GLU A 107 -44.30 -17.51 7.84
N GLY A 108 -45.62 -17.62 8.05
CA GLY A 108 -46.19 -18.13 9.30
C GLY A 108 -46.27 -17.11 10.46
N TRP A 109 -46.12 -15.85 10.16
CA TRP A 109 -46.13 -14.76 11.15
C TRP A 109 -47.54 -14.44 11.64
N ASN A 110 -47.74 -14.49 12.94
CA ASN A 110 -49.02 -14.20 13.59
C ASN A 110 -48.83 -13.13 14.66
N SER A 111 -49.85 -12.34 14.95
CA SER A 111 -49.83 -11.34 16.02
C SER A 111 -49.79 -11.98 17.40
N THR A 112 -50.25 -13.21 17.53
CA THR A 112 -50.15 -14.02 18.76
C THR A 112 -49.78 -15.45 18.41
N VAL A 113 -49.09 -16.15 19.33
CA VAL A 113 -48.74 -17.57 19.19
C VAL A 113 -48.73 -18.25 20.54
N ALA A 114 -49.27 -19.49 20.62
CA ALA A 114 -49.32 -20.26 21.86
C ALA A 114 -47.91 -20.50 22.46
N VAL A 115 -47.76 -20.30 23.76
CA VAL A 115 -46.50 -20.50 24.46
C VAL A 115 -46.41 -21.93 24.97
N MET A 116 -45.41 -22.67 24.50
CA MET A 116 -45.22 -24.09 24.84
C MET A 116 -43.82 -24.36 25.36
N PRO A 117 -43.65 -24.98 26.53
CA PRO A 117 -42.33 -25.36 27.04
C PRO A 117 -41.55 -26.25 26.08
N GLY A 118 -40.27 -25.95 25.92
CA GLY A 118 -39.37 -26.65 25.01
C GLY A 118 -39.52 -26.23 23.55
N GLU A 119 -40.26 -25.17 23.25
CA GLU A 119 -40.34 -24.62 21.90
C GLU A 119 -39.50 -23.36 21.73
N GLY A 120 -38.99 -23.18 20.49
CA GLY A 120 -38.31 -21.98 20.03
C GLY A 120 -39.26 -21.08 19.23
N TYR A 121 -39.05 -19.78 19.32
CA TYR A 121 -39.84 -18.76 18.63
C TYR A 121 -38.93 -17.68 18.06
N VAL A 122 -39.42 -17.03 17.01
CA VAL A 122 -38.87 -15.75 16.54
C VAL A 122 -39.95 -14.70 16.63
N ALA A 123 -39.61 -13.58 17.25
CA ALA A 123 -40.46 -12.38 17.26
C ALA A 123 -39.89 -11.35 16.30
N ARG A 124 -40.78 -10.66 15.54
CA ARG A 124 -40.47 -9.53 14.69
C ARG A 124 -41.22 -8.31 15.18
N PHE A 125 -40.54 -7.20 15.36
CA PHE A 125 -41.16 -5.93 15.77
C PHE A 125 -40.50 -4.76 15.08
N SER A 126 -41.25 -3.69 14.81
CA SER A 126 -40.68 -2.42 14.35
C SER A 126 -40.37 -1.57 15.59
N SER A 127 -39.17 -1.04 15.65
CA SER A 127 -38.73 -0.17 16.70
C SER A 127 -38.47 1.24 16.17
N SER A 128 -39.16 2.23 16.77
CA SER A 128 -38.87 3.65 16.54
C SER A 128 -37.51 4.08 17.11
N TYR A 129 -36.89 3.24 17.93
CA TYR A 129 -35.55 3.45 18.49
C TYR A 129 -34.42 3.02 17.55
N TYR A 130 -34.73 2.26 16.49
CA TYR A 130 -33.76 1.81 15.52
C TYR A 130 -34.21 2.27 14.15
N ASP A 131 -33.47 3.15 13.53
CA ASP A 131 -33.66 3.63 12.14
C ASP A 131 -33.56 2.52 11.06
N ARG A 132 -33.72 1.25 11.43
CA ARG A 132 -33.38 0.08 10.62
C ARG A 132 -34.54 -0.91 10.37
N GLY A 133 -35.73 -0.45 10.23
CA GLY A 133 -36.83 -1.37 9.85
C GLY A 133 -37.20 -2.40 10.93
N SER A 134 -37.47 -3.66 10.55
CA SER A 134 -37.88 -4.72 11.48
C SER A 134 -36.69 -5.27 12.26
N VAL A 135 -36.84 -5.39 13.59
CA VAL A 135 -35.89 -6.04 14.50
C VAL A 135 -36.43 -7.42 14.86
N TYR A 136 -35.54 -8.39 14.96
CA TYR A 136 -35.90 -9.76 15.35
C TYR A 136 -35.35 -10.09 16.72
N ALA A 137 -36.14 -10.91 17.49
CA ALA A 137 -35.68 -11.56 18.71
C ALA A 137 -35.88 -13.06 18.59
N ARG A 138 -35.00 -13.86 19.14
CA ARG A 138 -35.21 -15.29 19.33
C ARG A 138 -35.56 -15.59 20.75
N LEU A 139 -36.50 -16.50 20.93
CA LEU A 139 -37.05 -16.88 22.21
C LEU A 139 -37.01 -18.40 22.35
N TYR A 140 -36.85 -18.89 23.58
CA TYR A 140 -36.97 -20.30 23.94
C TYR A 140 -37.65 -20.42 25.28
N VAL A 141 -38.75 -21.17 25.29
CA VAL A 141 -39.54 -21.40 26.52
C VAL A 141 -38.92 -22.55 27.31
N VAL A 142 -38.34 -22.24 28.47
CA VAL A 142 -37.61 -23.20 29.29
C VAL A 142 -38.59 -24.10 30.09
N SER A 143 -39.53 -23.47 30.78
CA SER A 143 -40.47 -24.17 31.68
C SER A 143 -41.69 -23.33 32.01
N GLU A 144 -42.74 -23.97 32.48
CA GLU A 144 -43.86 -23.31 33.16
C GLU A 144 -43.46 -22.78 34.52
N ILE A 145 -44.14 -21.73 34.95
CA ILE A 145 -44.14 -21.23 36.34
C ILE A 145 -45.48 -21.57 36.92
N VAL A 146 -45.50 -22.41 37.95
CA VAL A 146 -46.72 -22.90 38.61
C VAL A 146 -46.94 -22.13 39.89
N GLY A 147 -48.16 -21.63 40.07
CA GLY A 147 -48.58 -20.93 41.27
C GLY A 147 -48.93 -21.88 42.44
N THR A 148 -49.20 -21.30 43.57
CA THR A 148 -49.57 -22.04 44.82
C THR A 148 -50.84 -22.90 44.71
N SER A 149 -51.73 -22.62 43.77
CA SER A 149 -52.95 -23.36 43.42
C SER A 149 -52.77 -24.42 42.35
N SER A 150 -51.55 -24.80 42.01
CA SER A 150 -51.17 -25.78 40.98
C SER A 150 -51.55 -25.40 39.54
N GLY A 151 -51.94 -24.15 39.30
CA GLY A 151 -52.16 -23.62 37.93
C GLY A 151 -50.91 -22.94 37.37
N VAL A 152 -50.79 -22.98 36.04
CA VAL A 152 -49.73 -22.23 35.34
C VAL A 152 -50.03 -20.73 35.49
N ILE A 153 -49.04 -19.96 35.93
CA ILE A 153 -49.16 -18.52 36.14
C ILE A 153 -48.18 -17.73 35.25
N GLY A 154 -47.33 -18.42 34.48
CA GLY A 154 -46.37 -17.81 33.59
C GLY A 154 -45.36 -18.80 33.03
N TYR A 155 -44.34 -18.28 32.33
CA TYR A 155 -43.29 -19.09 31.74
C TYR A 155 -41.91 -18.46 31.95
N LYS A 156 -40.92 -19.33 32.14
CA LYS A 156 -39.51 -18.95 32.10
C LYS A 156 -39.01 -18.99 30.66
N VAL A 157 -38.54 -17.85 30.15
CA VAL A 157 -38.17 -17.69 28.76
C VAL A 157 -36.72 -17.20 28.65
N LYS A 158 -35.93 -17.82 27.80
CA LYS A 158 -34.64 -17.29 27.33
C LYS A 158 -34.89 -16.43 26.09
N CYS A 159 -34.24 -15.28 26.02
CA CYS A 159 -34.35 -14.36 24.87
C CYS A 159 -32.99 -13.79 24.48
N GLN A 160 -32.80 -13.58 23.21
CA GLN A 160 -31.75 -12.73 22.68
C GLN A 160 -32.35 -11.75 21.68
N ALA A 161 -32.08 -10.46 21.89
CA ALA A 161 -32.41 -9.38 20.95
C ALA A 161 -31.26 -8.35 20.90
N PRO A 162 -30.92 -7.81 19.75
CA PRO A 162 -31.44 -8.22 18.46
C PRO A 162 -30.96 -9.63 18.06
N PHE A 163 -31.80 -10.37 17.36
CA PHE A 163 -31.43 -11.65 16.77
C PHE A 163 -30.93 -11.40 15.33
N GLU A 164 -29.64 -11.42 15.17
CA GLU A 164 -29.00 -11.29 13.87
C GLU A 164 -28.58 -12.66 13.34
N LEU A 165 -28.71 -12.83 12.05
CA LEU A 165 -28.20 -14.00 11.31
C LEU A 165 -26.86 -13.66 10.70
N VAL A 166 -25.96 -14.65 10.61
CA VAL A 166 -24.74 -14.50 9.80
C VAL A 166 -25.13 -14.01 8.40
N PRO A 167 -24.53 -12.93 7.90
CA PRO A 167 -24.89 -12.38 6.60
C PRO A 167 -24.80 -13.44 5.50
N LYS A 168 -25.79 -13.49 4.62
CA LYS A 168 -25.78 -14.37 3.45
C LYS A 168 -26.12 -13.53 2.23
N PHE A 169 -25.33 -13.64 1.18
CA PHE A 169 -25.45 -12.82 -0.02
C PHE A 169 -25.87 -13.64 -1.24
N SER A 170 -26.40 -12.96 -2.23
CA SER A 170 -26.77 -13.52 -3.53
C SER A 170 -25.57 -14.15 -4.27
N THR A 171 -24.36 -13.72 -3.95
CA THR A 171 -23.11 -14.31 -4.43
C THR A 171 -22.03 -14.19 -3.36
N ASN A 172 -21.06 -15.10 -3.38
CA ASN A 172 -19.85 -15.06 -2.55
C ASN A 172 -18.58 -14.77 -3.37
N SER A 173 -18.73 -14.51 -4.67
CA SER A 173 -17.62 -14.12 -5.53
C SER A 173 -18.06 -13.12 -6.60
N ILE A 174 -17.17 -12.18 -6.91
CA ILE A 174 -17.37 -11.12 -7.90
C ILE A 174 -16.13 -11.02 -8.77
N GLU A 175 -16.33 -10.87 -10.08
CA GLU A 175 -15.27 -10.56 -11.03
C GLU A 175 -15.55 -9.22 -11.70
N PHE A 176 -14.57 -8.33 -11.74
CA PHE A 176 -14.58 -7.05 -12.43
C PHE A 176 -13.76 -7.12 -13.72
N ASP A 177 -14.17 -6.36 -14.72
CA ASP A 177 -13.31 -6.05 -15.87
C ASP A 177 -12.20 -5.06 -15.43
N ALA A 178 -11.23 -4.81 -16.31
CA ALA A 178 -10.11 -3.93 -15.98
C ALA A 178 -10.53 -2.46 -15.86
N ASP A 179 -11.34 -1.97 -16.78
CA ASP A 179 -11.67 -0.58 -17.03
C ASP A 179 -13.18 -0.31 -17.25
N GLU A 180 -13.97 -1.37 -17.43
CA GLU A 180 -15.41 -1.29 -17.60
C GLU A 180 -16.13 -2.07 -16.49
N ASN A 181 -17.42 -1.82 -16.30
CA ASN A 181 -18.28 -2.55 -15.34
C ASN A 181 -17.67 -2.62 -13.93
N LEU A 182 -17.05 -1.52 -13.50
CA LEU A 182 -16.31 -1.43 -12.24
C LEU A 182 -17.20 -1.37 -10.99
N THR A 183 -18.52 -1.32 -11.14
CA THR A 183 -19.45 -1.25 -10.01
C THR A 183 -20.41 -2.45 -10.05
N LYS A 184 -20.53 -3.13 -8.90
CA LYS A 184 -21.45 -4.25 -8.70
C LYS A 184 -22.11 -4.18 -7.34
N ASP A 185 -23.37 -4.54 -7.29
CA ASP A 185 -24.15 -4.63 -6.05
C ASP A 185 -24.25 -6.10 -5.62
N ILE A 186 -24.16 -6.34 -4.31
CA ILE A 186 -24.48 -7.61 -3.67
C ILE A 186 -25.60 -7.39 -2.68
N GLU A 187 -26.57 -8.29 -2.69
CA GLU A 187 -27.76 -8.18 -1.87
C GLU A 187 -27.80 -9.27 -0.80
N PHE A 188 -28.34 -8.93 0.36
CA PHE A 188 -28.66 -9.92 1.38
C PHE A 188 -29.77 -10.84 0.88
N VAL A 189 -29.60 -12.16 1.08
CA VAL A 189 -30.64 -13.16 0.86
C VAL A 189 -31.34 -13.56 2.15
N ASN A 190 -30.86 -13.09 3.29
CA ASN A 190 -31.50 -13.25 4.57
C ASN A 190 -31.69 -11.91 5.27
N PRO A 191 -32.75 -11.74 6.07
CA PRO A 191 -32.97 -10.49 6.80
C PRO A 191 -31.89 -10.29 7.88
N THR A 192 -30.96 -9.43 7.61
CA THR A 192 -29.86 -9.12 8.51
C THR A 192 -29.30 -7.73 8.21
N SER A 193 -28.53 -7.20 9.15
CA SER A 193 -27.66 -6.03 8.94
C SER A 193 -26.21 -6.46 9.10
N ALA A 194 -25.31 -5.77 8.45
CA ALA A 194 -23.89 -6.03 8.57
C ALA A 194 -23.07 -4.78 8.27
N SER A 195 -21.80 -4.82 8.65
CA SER A 195 -20.81 -3.78 8.35
C SER A 195 -19.60 -4.38 7.65
N VAL A 196 -18.91 -3.56 6.87
CA VAL A 196 -17.65 -3.94 6.25
C VAL A 196 -16.56 -3.90 7.31
N LYS A 197 -15.89 -5.02 7.53
CA LYS A 197 -14.74 -5.14 8.43
C LYS A 197 -13.45 -4.79 7.72
N SER A 198 -13.26 -5.32 6.52
CA SER A 198 -12.10 -5.02 5.68
C SER A 198 -12.42 -5.17 4.19
N SER A 199 -11.68 -4.46 3.36
CA SER A 199 -11.72 -4.57 1.90
C SER A 199 -10.32 -4.31 1.32
N PRO A 200 -10.01 -4.83 0.12
CA PRO A 200 -8.81 -4.45 -0.60
C PRO A 200 -8.78 -2.96 -0.94
N ASP A 201 -7.59 -2.38 -1.02
CA ASP A 201 -7.38 -0.96 -1.29
C ASP A 201 -7.67 -0.53 -2.74
N TRP A 202 -7.94 -1.49 -3.64
CA TRP A 202 -8.35 -1.24 -5.02
C TRP A 202 -9.87 -1.23 -5.23
N CYS A 203 -10.67 -1.37 -4.16
CA CYS A 203 -12.11 -1.20 -4.23
C CYS A 203 -12.65 -0.42 -3.03
N THR A 204 -13.80 0.21 -3.25
CA THR A 204 -14.62 0.83 -2.20
C THR A 204 -15.89 0.01 -2.02
N VAL A 205 -16.36 -0.09 -0.77
CA VAL A 205 -17.58 -0.82 -0.42
C VAL A 205 -18.49 0.13 0.36
N VAL A 206 -19.70 0.36 -0.18
CA VAL A 206 -20.67 1.29 0.40
C VAL A 206 -21.96 0.55 0.70
N PRO A 207 -22.55 0.70 1.91
CA PRO A 207 -23.85 0.12 2.22
C PRO A 207 -24.95 0.63 1.28
N THR A 208 -25.87 -0.27 0.91
CA THR A 208 -27.13 0.02 0.21
C THR A 208 -28.31 -0.32 1.12
N VAL A 209 -29.53 -0.14 0.64
CA VAL A 209 -30.74 -0.48 1.41
C VAL A 209 -30.80 -1.98 1.75
N ASN A 210 -30.28 -2.85 0.87
CA ASN A 210 -30.39 -4.31 1.02
C ASN A 210 -29.06 -5.03 0.75
N GLY A 211 -27.92 -4.42 1.07
CA GLY A 211 -26.63 -5.06 0.83
C GLY A 211 -25.49 -4.06 0.71
N PHE A 212 -24.62 -4.27 -0.26
CA PHE A 212 -23.47 -3.39 -0.50
C PHE A 212 -23.24 -3.14 -1.99
N ARG A 213 -22.80 -1.95 -2.29
CA ARG A 213 -22.24 -1.55 -3.58
C ARG A 213 -20.73 -1.60 -3.52
N ILE A 214 -20.12 -2.34 -4.44
CA ILE A 214 -18.68 -2.51 -4.54
C ILE A 214 -18.24 -1.85 -5.84
N THR A 215 -17.30 -0.88 -5.73
CA THR A 215 -16.73 -0.18 -6.90
C THR A 215 -15.22 -0.40 -6.91
N ALA A 216 -14.72 -1.06 -7.95
CA ALA A 216 -13.30 -1.27 -8.19
C ALA A 216 -12.66 -0.01 -8.83
N LEU A 217 -11.39 0.24 -8.57
CA LEU A 217 -10.58 1.18 -9.33
C LEU A 217 -10.19 0.55 -10.67
N GLU A 218 -9.90 1.36 -11.69
CA GLU A 218 -9.37 0.89 -12.97
C GLU A 218 -8.06 0.13 -12.78
N ASN A 219 -7.93 -1.04 -13.41
CA ASN A 219 -6.69 -1.80 -13.45
C ASN A 219 -5.93 -1.51 -14.74
N ILE A 220 -4.89 -0.70 -14.65
CA ILE A 220 -4.02 -0.33 -15.79
C ILE A 220 -2.78 -1.22 -15.90
N THR A 221 -2.75 -2.38 -15.25
CA THR A 221 -1.57 -3.26 -15.20
C THR A 221 -1.76 -4.55 -15.98
N ASP A 222 -0.65 -5.25 -16.24
CA ASP A 222 -0.64 -6.59 -16.86
C ASP A 222 -0.87 -7.71 -15.84
N SER A 223 -1.36 -7.38 -14.66
CA SER A 223 -1.63 -8.34 -13.60
C SER A 223 -3.09 -8.33 -13.19
N GLU A 224 -3.64 -9.50 -12.92
CA GLU A 224 -4.95 -9.63 -12.28
C GLU A 224 -4.85 -9.23 -10.81
N TYR A 225 -5.92 -8.65 -10.27
CA TYR A 225 -6.06 -8.42 -8.85
C TYR A 225 -7.02 -9.44 -8.24
N SER A 226 -6.72 -9.86 -7.03
CA SER A 226 -7.59 -10.71 -6.23
C SER A 226 -7.58 -10.25 -4.78
N GLY A 227 -8.66 -10.48 -4.09
CA GLY A 227 -8.81 -10.12 -2.69
C GLY A 227 -10.13 -10.61 -2.13
N SER A 228 -10.38 -10.26 -0.89
CA SER A 228 -11.59 -10.64 -0.17
C SER A 228 -12.13 -9.43 0.59
N ILE A 229 -13.45 -9.25 0.56
CA ILE A 229 -14.16 -8.29 1.40
C ILE A 229 -14.68 -9.07 2.60
N GLU A 230 -14.28 -8.68 3.80
CA GLU A 230 -14.82 -9.23 5.03
C GLU A 230 -16.01 -8.39 5.50
N ILE A 231 -17.17 -9.02 5.64
CA ILE A 231 -18.40 -8.40 6.11
C ILE A 231 -18.83 -9.12 7.38
N GLU A 232 -19.14 -8.37 8.43
CA GLU A 232 -19.46 -8.94 9.73
C GLU A 232 -20.68 -8.31 10.40
N ASN A 233 -21.29 -9.09 11.30
CA ASN A 233 -22.24 -8.62 12.30
C ASN A 233 -22.02 -9.39 13.61
N SER A 234 -22.90 -9.22 14.59
CA SER A 234 -22.80 -9.92 15.88
C SER A 234 -22.90 -11.45 15.79
N ALA A 235 -23.46 -11.98 14.68
CA ALA A 235 -23.62 -13.42 14.48
C ALA A 235 -22.41 -14.08 13.80
N GLY A 236 -21.58 -13.32 13.08
CA GLY A 236 -20.38 -13.83 12.44
C GLY A 236 -19.89 -13.02 11.25
N THR A 237 -18.85 -13.54 10.59
CA THR A 237 -18.17 -12.91 9.44
C THR A 237 -18.38 -13.74 8.18
N VAL A 238 -18.54 -13.08 7.03
CA VAL A 238 -18.60 -13.68 5.70
C VAL A 238 -17.58 -13.02 4.79
N ASN A 239 -16.94 -13.81 3.96
CA ASN A 239 -15.99 -13.35 2.97
C ASN A 239 -16.62 -13.39 1.57
N ILE A 240 -16.48 -12.27 0.84
CA ILE A 240 -16.82 -12.16 -0.58
C ILE A 240 -15.51 -12.09 -1.36
N GLU A 241 -15.23 -13.13 -2.14
CA GLU A 241 -14.05 -13.16 -3.00
C GLU A 241 -14.23 -12.20 -4.17
N ILE A 242 -13.24 -11.36 -4.42
CA ILE A 242 -13.26 -10.42 -5.54
C ILE A 242 -12.02 -10.58 -6.42
N LYS A 243 -12.23 -10.51 -7.73
CA LYS A 243 -11.18 -10.55 -8.74
C LYS A 243 -11.37 -9.42 -9.74
N GLN A 244 -10.28 -8.94 -10.30
CA GLN A 244 -10.31 -7.99 -11.39
C GLN A 244 -9.34 -8.41 -12.47
N LYS A 245 -9.79 -8.44 -13.71
CA LYS A 245 -8.98 -8.79 -14.89
C LYS A 245 -7.86 -7.79 -15.09
N LYS A 246 -6.78 -8.25 -15.71
CA LYS A 246 -5.69 -7.39 -16.18
C LYS A 246 -6.13 -6.49 -17.33
N SER A 247 -5.45 -5.37 -17.52
CA SER A 247 -5.69 -4.45 -18.63
C SER A 247 -5.36 -5.09 -19.99
N ALA A 248 -6.16 -4.80 -20.99
CA ALA A 248 -5.86 -5.13 -22.39
C ALA A 248 -4.69 -4.27 -22.94
N ASN A 249 -4.48 -3.06 -22.37
CA ASN A 249 -3.41 -2.13 -22.74
C ASN A 249 -2.61 -1.69 -21.50
N PRO A 250 -1.81 -2.58 -20.90
CA PRO A 250 -1.17 -2.32 -19.62
C PRO A 250 -0.14 -1.20 -19.72
N LYS A 251 -0.21 -0.26 -18.77
CA LYS A 251 0.73 0.85 -18.61
C LYS A 251 1.92 0.43 -17.74
N PHE A 252 1.74 -0.48 -16.82
CA PHE A 252 2.74 -1.00 -15.90
C PHE A 252 2.61 -2.52 -15.76
N ALA A 253 3.65 -3.18 -15.24
CA ALA A 253 3.63 -4.64 -15.08
C ALA A 253 2.64 -5.06 -13.98
N LYS A 254 2.64 -4.37 -12.85
CA LYS A 254 1.75 -4.58 -11.71
C LYS A 254 1.77 -3.35 -10.79
N GLY A 255 1.03 -3.43 -9.68
CA GLY A 255 0.98 -2.39 -8.66
C GLY A 255 -0.14 -1.38 -8.91
N ARG A 256 -0.30 -0.43 -8.00
CA ARG A 256 -1.37 0.57 -8.00
C ARG A 256 -0.87 2.00 -7.86
N GLY A 257 0.43 2.19 -7.87
CA GLY A 257 1.06 3.50 -7.72
C GLY A 257 0.94 4.12 -6.34
N THR A 258 0.64 3.31 -5.34
CA THR A 258 0.62 3.72 -3.93
C THR A 258 1.92 3.29 -3.23
N GLU A 259 2.20 3.85 -2.06
CA GLU A 259 3.38 3.48 -1.27
C GLU A 259 3.42 1.98 -0.94
N LYS A 260 2.27 1.38 -0.61
CA LYS A 260 2.16 -0.05 -0.27
C LYS A 260 2.17 -0.96 -1.51
N SER A 261 1.86 -0.42 -2.68
CA SER A 261 1.75 -1.16 -3.93
C SER A 261 2.23 -0.30 -5.10
N PRO A 262 3.55 -0.03 -5.21
CA PRO A 262 4.10 0.78 -6.29
C PRO A 262 3.82 0.18 -7.67
N TRP A 263 3.70 1.02 -8.70
CA TRP A 263 3.71 0.55 -10.07
C TRP A 263 5.07 -0.01 -10.44
N VAL A 264 5.07 -1.22 -11.01
CA VAL A 264 6.28 -1.94 -11.38
C VAL A 264 6.61 -1.72 -12.84
N ILE A 265 7.86 -1.30 -13.09
CA ILE A 265 8.42 -0.97 -14.40
C ILE A 265 9.40 -2.06 -14.81
N CYS A 266 9.13 -2.71 -15.94
CA CYS A 266 9.97 -3.77 -16.52
C CYS A 266 10.49 -3.42 -17.92
N THR A 267 9.90 -2.44 -18.59
CA THR A 267 10.20 -2.11 -19.99
C THR A 267 10.43 -0.62 -20.22
N PRO A 268 11.13 -0.22 -21.31
CA PRO A 268 11.26 1.18 -21.72
C PRO A 268 9.92 1.92 -21.89
N ALA A 269 8.91 1.24 -22.42
CA ALA A 269 7.59 1.82 -22.62
C ALA A 269 6.92 2.14 -21.27
N GLN A 270 7.04 1.25 -20.30
CA GLN A 270 6.52 1.47 -18.94
C GLN A 270 7.28 2.59 -18.21
N LEU A 271 8.61 2.68 -18.39
CA LEU A 271 9.39 3.82 -17.89
C LEU A 271 8.90 5.13 -18.52
N ASN A 272 8.56 5.12 -19.80
CA ASN A 272 8.02 6.29 -20.49
C ASN A 272 6.62 6.68 -19.97
N GLU A 273 5.81 5.72 -19.54
CA GLU A 273 4.48 5.98 -18.97
C GLU A 273 4.51 6.73 -17.62
N VAL A 274 5.61 6.73 -16.89
CA VAL A 274 5.78 7.50 -15.65
C VAL A 274 5.36 8.97 -15.81
N ARG A 275 5.57 9.55 -17.03
CA ARG A 275 5.20 10.93 -17.35
C ARG A 275 3.71 11.25 -17.24
N ASN A 276 2.85 10.25 -17.33
CA ASN A 276 1.41 10.37 -17.24
C ASN A 276 0.89 10.20 -15.80
N TYR A 277 1.76 9.78 -14.85
CA TYR A 277 1.40 9.44 -13.47
C TYR A 277 2.41 10.00 -12.45
N THR A 278 2.89 11.21 -12.66
CA THR A 278 4.07 11.79 -12.00
C THR A 278 4.00 11.91 -10.48
N SER A 279 2.82 11.76 -9.85
CA SER A 279 2.64 11.73 -8.39
C SER A 279 2.59 10.34 -7.78
N GLY A 280 2.74 9.28 -8.60
CA GLY A 280 2.68 7.90 -8.16
C GLY A 280 3.96 7.40 -7.50
N TYR A 281 3.86 6.19 -6.96
CA TYR A 281 4.99 5.41 -6.46
C TYR A 281 5.37 4.37 -7.51
N PHE A 282 6.67 4.29 -7.82
CA PHE A 282 7.23 3.43 -8.86
C PHE A 282 8.42 2.65 -8.36
N GLU A 283 8.56 1.41 -8.84
CA GLU A 283 9.77 0.60 -8.67
C GLU A 283 10.19 -0.06 -9.98
N VAL A 284 11.48 -0.11 -10.23
CA VAL A 284 12.06 -0.82 -11.37
C VAL A 284 12.34 -2.26 -10.95
N ALA A 285 11.93 -3.25 -11.75
CA ALA A 285 12.05 -4.66 -11.40
C ALA A 285 13.16 -5.43 -12.12
N ASN A 286 13.75 -4.85 -13.14
CA ASN A 286 14.88 -5.40 -13.90
C ASN A 286 15.62 -4.29 -14.63
N ASP A 287 16.80 -4.57 -15.13
CA ASP A 287 17.55 -3.63 -15.97
C ASP A 287 16.75 -3.25 -17.22
N ILE A 288 16.80 -1.97 -17.59
CA ILE A 288 16.08 -1.40 -18.72
C ILE A 288 17.07 -0.91 -19.78
N ASP A 289 16.98 -1.49 -20.99
CA ASP A 289 17.77 -1.06 -22.14
C ASP A 289 16.97 -0.10 -23.03
N LEU A 290 17.34 1.18 -23.03
CA LEU A 290 16.73 2.21 -23.86
C LEU A 290 17.25 2.22 -25.30
N THR A 291 18.36 1.56 -25.61
CA THR A 291 19.00 1.57 -26.94
C THR A 291 18.04 1.18 -28.08
N PRO A 292 17.28 0.07 -27.98
CA PRO A 292 16.32 -0.28 -29.02
C PRO A 292 15.05 0.56 -29.02
N TYR A 293 14.78 1.26 -27.93
CA TYR A 293 13.57 2.07 -27.76
C TYR A 293 13.72 3.48 -28.32
N LEU A 294 14.89 4.09 -28.16
CA LEU A 294 15.19 5.45 -28.62
C LEU A 294 15.64 5.44 -30.08
N LYS A 295 14.86 6.07 -30.97
CA LYS A 295 15.17 6.16 -32.37
C LYS A 295 16.48 6.93 -32.60
N ALA A 296 17.35 6.38 -33.43
CA ALA A 296 18.69 6.92 -33.69
C ALA A 296 18.69 8.33 -34.34
N ASP A 297 17.66 8.66 -35.10
CA ASP A 297 17.46 9.93 -35.83
C ASP A 297 16.61 10.96 -35.05
N GLY A 298 16.25 10.66 -33.79
CA GLY A 298 15.44 11.52 -32.93
C GLY A 298 16.27 12.44 -32.04
N THR A 299 15.60 12.97 -31.03
CA THR A 299 16.21 13.79 -29.96
C THR A 299 16.55 12.96 -28.71
N GLY A 300 16.38 11.65 -28.79
CA GLY A 300 16.57 10.73 -27.67
C GLY A 300 15.41 10.70 -26.70
N TRP A 301 15.74 10.52 -25.44
CA TRP A 301 14.73 10.50 -24.37
C TRP A 301 14.10 11.87 -24.19
N LYS A 302 12.76 11.92 -24.14
CA LYS A 302 12.04 13.11 -23.71
C LYS A 302 12.02 13.11 -22.18
N PRO A 303 12.61 14.09 -21.48
CA PRO A 303 12.58 14.14 -20.01
C PRO A 303 11.15 14.06 -19.44
N ILE A 304 10.97 13.41 -18.30
CA ILE A 304 9.71 13.40 -17.55
C ILE A 304 9.53 14.79 -16.93
N GLU A 305 8.43 15.50 -17.26
CA GLU A 305 8.36 16.97 -17.05
C GLU A 305 8.43 17.39 -15.59
N VAL A 306 7.39 17.19 -14.79
CA VAL A 306 7.40 17.53 -13.36
C VAL A 306 7.08 16.28 -12.57
N PHE A 307 8.02 15.82 -11.79
CA PHE A 307 7.87 14.65 -10.95
C PHE A 307 7.73 15.05 -9.49
N ASN A 308 6.65 14.61 -8.86
CA ASN A 308 6.34 14.86 -7.45
C ASN A 308 5.98 13.58 -6.67
N GLY A 309 6.26 12.42 -7.26
CA GLY A 309 6.05 11.09 -6.70
C GLY A 309 7.30 10.49 -6.07
N HIS A 310 7.30 9.15 -5.98
CA HIS A 310 8.42 8.34 -5.51
C HIS A 310 8.87 7.39 -6.61
N PHE A 311 10.14 7.43 -7.00
CA PHE A 311 10.74 6.54 -8.00
C PHE A 311 11.92 5.79 -7.37
N ASP A 312 11.79 4.47 -7.23
CA ASP A 312 12.85 3.61 -6.74
C ASP A 312 13.39 2.74 -7.87
N GLY A 313 14.63 2.97 -8.26
CA GLY A 313 15.33 2.17 -9.28
C GLY A 313 15.70 0.77 -8.82
N LYS A 314 15.55 0.43 -7.52
CA LYS A 314 15.92 -0.87 -6.93
C LYS A 314 17.33 -1.36 -7.28
N LYS A 315 18.24 -0.43 -7.57
CA LYS A 315 19.61 -0.68 -8.07
C LYS A 315 19.70 -1.28 -9.48
N HIS A 316 18.59 -1.36 -10.20
CA HIS A 316 18.61 -1.77 -11.59
C HIS A 316 19.19 -0.68 -12.49
N VAL A 317 19.79 -1.12 -13.60
CA VAL A 317 20.47 -0.25 -14.54
C VAL A 317 19.50 0.22 -15.62
N ILE A 318 19.43 1.52 -15.86
CA ILE A 318 18.82 2.13 -17.04
C ILE A 318 19.94 2.50 -17.99
N LYS A 319 20.18 1.69 -19.01
CA LYS A 319 21.27 1.90 -19.97
C LYS A 319 20.81 2.45 -21.31
N GLY A 320 21.73 3.10 -22.04
CA GLY A 320 21.47 3.61 -23.36
C GLY A 320 20.65 4.91 -23.38
N LEU A 321 20.56 5.62 -22.24
CA LEU A 321 19.93 6.94 -22.18
C LEU A 321 20.78 7.96 -22.96
N TRP A 322 20.16 8.70 -23.87
CA TRP A 322 20.75 9.86 -24.52
C TRP A 322 19.69 10.93 -24.78
N ILE A 323 20.10 12.20 -24.82
CA ILE A 323 19.26 13.36 -25.08
C ILE A 323 20.02 14.38 -25.93
N SER A 324 19.39 14.88 -26.98
CA SER A 324 19.94 15.95 -27.82
C SER A 324 18.93 17.09 -27.97
N LEU A 325 18.91 17.98 -26.98
CA LEU A 325 17.98 19.11 -26.86
C LEU A 325 18.72 20.38 -26.43
N SER A 326 19.71 20.80 -27.19
CA SER A 326 20.69 21.85 -26.85
C SER A 326 20.10 23.23 -26.52
N SER A 327 18.88 23.53 -26.96
CA SER A 327 18.16 24.78 -26.65
C SER A 327 17.13 24.65 -25.55
N VAL A 328 16.89 23.44 -25.04
CA VAL A 328 15.87 23.18 -24.03
C VAL A 328 16.51 23.13 -22.64
N SER A 329 15.87 23.79 -21.68
CA SER A 329 16.31 23.79 -20.28
C SER A 329 15.65 22.70 -19.48
N CYS A 330 16.26 22.34 -18.34
CA CYS A 330 15.81 21.29 -17.43
C CYS A 330 15.82 19.91 -18.10
N ILE A 331 17.00 19.36 -18.30
CA ILE A 331 17.25 18.13 -19.05
C ILE A 331 17.86 17.06 -18.13
N GLY A 332 17.35 15.84 -18.23
CA GLY A 332 17.77 14.64 -17.51
C GLY A 332 16.81 13.48 -17.76
N LEU A 333 16.92 12.41 -17.01
CA LEU A 333 15.88 11.38 -16.99
C LEU A 333 14.54 12.02 -16.61
N PHE A 334 14.57 12.90 -15.59
CA PHE A 334 13.50 13.80 -15.20
C PHE A 334 13.89 15.25 -15.54
N ALA A 335 12.94 16.03 -16.07
CA ALA A 335 13.18 17.46 -16.32
C ALA A 335 13.21 18.24 -15.01
N LYS A 336 12.17 18.03 -14.19
CA LYS A 336 12.00 18.73 -12.92
C LYS A 336 11.50 17.79 -11.83
N MET A 337 11.90 18.08 -10.61
CA MET A 337 11.35 17.46 -9.39
C MET A 337 10.78 18.55 -8.51
N ASP A 338 9.56 18.34 -7.99
CA ASP A 338 8.84 19.29 -7.15
C ASP A 338 8.03 18.54 -6.07
N GLY A 339 8.07 19.05 -4.84
CA GLY A 339 7.37 18.44 -3.70
C GLY A 339 8.33 17.92 -2.62
N ASN A 340 8.13 18.40 -1.40
CA ASN A 340 9.00 18.10 -0.23
C ASN A 340 9.08 16.60 0.12
N LYS A 341 8.13 15.81 -0.36
CA LYS A 341 8.12 14.36 -0.20
C LYS A 341 8.54 13.62 -1.46
N SER A 342 8.79 14.33 -2.57
CA SER A 342 9.22 13.65 -3.79
C SER A 342 10.60 13.02 -3.61
N LYS A 343 10.76 11.80 -4.14
CA LYS A 343 11.98 11.02 -3.97
C LYS A 343 12.35 10.28 -5.25
N ILE A 344 13.62 10.38 -5.64
CA ILE A 344 14.21 9.54 -6.68
C ILE A 344 15.36 8.79 -6.01
N SER A 345 15.31 7.46 -6.00
CA SER A 345 16.27 6.65 -5.27
C SER A 345 16.77 5.44 -6.04
N ASN A 346 18.00 5.00 -5.74
CA ASN A 346 18.60 3.75 -6.22
C ASN A 346 18.58 3.59 -7.76
N VAL A 347 18.72 4.69 -8.51
CA VAL A 347 18.70 4.71 -9.97
C VAL A 347 20.14 4.70 -10.49
N HIS A 348 20.50 3.70 -11.28
CA HIS A 348 21.78 3.63 -11.96
C HIS A 348 21.58 3.89 -13.46
N VAL A 349 22.08 5.01 -13.97
CA VAL A 349 22.00 5.39 -15.40
C VAL A 349 23.36 5.22 -16.05
N ILE A 350 23.39 4.43 -17.13
CA ILE A 350 24.53 4.36 -18.06
C ILE A 350 24.13 5.02 -19.37
N LEU A 351 24.75 6.14 -19.67
CA LEU A 351 24.46 6.92 -20.87
C LEU A 351 24.95 6.20 -22.13
N ASP A 352 24.27 6.42 -23.24
CA ASP A 352 24.76 6.10 -24.56
C ASP A 352 25.98 6.97 -24.89
N SER A 353 26.80 6.58 -25.87
CA SER A 353 27.98 7.34 -26.31
C SER A 353 27.66 8.77 -26.81
N ARG A 354 26.42 9.06 -27.19
CA ARG A 354 25.91 10.40 -27.52
C ARG A 354 25.72 11.30 -26.29
N GLY A 355 25.61 10.72 -25.09
CA GLY A 355 25.45 11.44 -23.86
C GLY A 355 24.16 12.24 -23.76
N ILE A 356 24.16 13.19 -22.82
CA ILE A 356 23.08 14.17 -22.63
C ILE A 356 23.60 15.54 -23.10
N TRP A 357 22.85 16.18 -23.97
CA TRP A 357 23.11 17.54 -24.44
C TRP A 357 21.87 18.41 -24.30
N GLY A 358 21.90 19.38 -23.37
CA GLY A 358 20.82 20.28 -23.06
C GLY A 358 21.19 21.76 -23.12
N GLY A 359 20.23 22.63 -22.89
CA GLY A 359 20.43 24.06 -22.61
C GLY A 359 20.90 24.30 -21.17
N ARG A 360 20.12 25.03 -20.38
CA ARG A 360 20.41 25.25 -18.95
C ARG A 360 19.82 24.12 -18.09
N ASN A 361 20.43 23.91 -16.93
CA ASN A 361 19.98 22.97 -15.91
C ASN A 361 19.97 21.55 -16.45
N VAL A 362 21.13 20.96 -16.60
CA VAL A 362 21.32 19.62 -17.18
C VAL A 362 21.91 18.69 -16.13
N GLY A 363 21.25 17.57 -15.88
CA GLY A 363 21.72 16.52 -14.96
C GLY A 363 21.42 15.12 -15.52
N GLY A 364 22.14 14.12 -15.07
CA GLY A 364 21.89 12.75 -15.51
C GLY A 364 20.57 12.19 -14.99
N ILE A 365 20.22 12.52 -13.75
CA ILE A 365 18.95 12.13 -13.12
C ILE A 365 17.90 13.22 -13.30
N CYS A 366 18.19 14.45 -12.90
CA CYS A 366 17.20 15.52 -12.93
C CYS A 366 17.83 16.84 -13.41
N GLY A 367 17.08 17.60 -14.23
CA GLY A 367 17.54 18.91 -14.69
C GLY A 367 17.42 19.99 -13.62
N TYR A 368 16.28 20.06 -12.96
CA TYR A 368 15.98 21.07 -11.93
C TYR A 368 15.17 20.47 -10.79
N ALA A 369 15.54 20.75 -9.55
CA ALA A 369 14.74 20.37 -8.38
C ALA A 369 14.37 21.61 -7.55
N TYR A 370 13.09 21.74 -7.18
CA TYR A 370 12.66 22.74 -6.21
C TYR A 370 12.93 22.25 -4.78
N GLU A 371 12.55 21.02 -4.50
CA GLU A 371 12.70 20.35 -3.21
C GLU A 371 12.63 18.84 -3.38
N GLY A 372 12.87 18.07 -2.31
CA GLY A 372 12.80 16.61 -2.30
C GLY A 372 14.14 15.93 -2.10
N THR A 373 14.23 14.64 -2.43
CA THR A 373 15.41 13.81 -2.17
C THR A 373 15.86 13.04 -3.42
N ILE A 374 17.15 13.11 -3.75
CA ILE A 374 17.81 12.20 -4.69
C ILE A 374 18.83 11.38 -3.90
N GLU A 375 18.65 10.07 -3.80
CA GLU A 375 19.44 9.21 -2.93
C GLU A 375 19.88 7.92 -3.62
N GLY A 376 21.14 7.49 -3.38
CA GLY A 376 21.65 6.21 -3.88
C GLY A 376 21.66 6.12 -5.40
N CYS A 377 21.81 7.25 -6.11
CA CYS A 377 21.80 7.29 -7.57
C CYS A 377 23.22 7.33 -8.15
N ARG A 378 23.38 6.72 -9.32
CA ARG A 378 24.65 6.70 -10.05
C ARG A 378 24.43 7.06 -11.52
N VAL A 379 25.32 7.87 -12.08
CA VAL A 379 25.31 8.23 -13.52
C VAL A 379 26.70 8.04 -14.11
N GLU A 380 26.75 7.39 -15.27
CA GLU A 380 27.98 7.14 -16.02
C GLU A 380 27.84 7.65 -17.48
N GLY A 381 28.75 8.51 -17.92
CA GLY A 381 28.80 8.99 -19.28
C GLY A 381 29.02 10.49 -19.42
N GLU A 382 28.73 11.04 -20.60
CA GLU A 382 28.96 12.44 -20.94
C GLU A 382 27.69 13.28 -20.77
N ILE A 383 27.79 14.41 -20.07
CA ILE A 383 26.69 15.36 -19.86
C ILE A 383 27.17 16.75 -20.27
N LYS A 384 26.46 17.38 -21.19
CA LYS A 384 26.76 18.72 -21.76
C LYS A 384 25.57 19.66 -21.62
N GLY A 385 25.85 20.93 -21.36
CA GLY A 385 24.84 21.97 -21.37
C GLY A 385 25.44 23.36 -21.54
N SER A 386 24.57 24.37 -21.59
CA SER A 386 25.06 25.75 -21.64
C SER A 386 25.46 26.27 -20.25
N ASP A 387 24.65 25.94 -19.20
CA ASP A 387 24.87 26.42 -17.83
C ASP A 387 24.22 25.50 -16.83
N CYS A 388 24.71 25.46 -15.60
CA CYS A 388 24.24 24.63 -14.49
C CYS A 388 24.20 23.14 -14.86
N VAL A 389 25.35 22.56 -15.15
CA VAL A 389 25.49 21.17 -15.60
C VAL A 389 26.06 20.33 -14.45
N GLY A 390 25.36 19.28 -14.05
CA GLY A 390 25.78 18.36 -12.99
C GLY A 390 25.69 16.89 -13.39
N GLY A 391 26.50 16.07 -12.78
CA GLY A 391 26.48 14.62 -13.04
C GLY A 391 25.15 13.97 -12.63
N ILE A 392 24.56 14.41 -11.54
CA ILE A 392 23.28 13.93 -11.00
C ILE A 392 22.16 14.94 -11.22
N LEU A 393 22.37 16.19 -10.80
CA LEU A 393 21.36 17.25 -10.83
C LEU A 393 21.93 18.53 -11.46
N GLY A 394 21.20 19.12 -12.42
CA GLY A 394 21.61 20.36 -13.05
C GLY A 394 21.69 21.50 -12.05
N THR A 395 20.59 21.84 -11.44
CA THR A 395 20.53 22.85 -10.37
C THR A 395 19.34 22.63 -9.46
N TYR A 396 19.38 23.23 -8.30
CA TYR A 396 18.25 23.28 -7.40
C TYR A 396 18.06 24.67 -6.82
N GLY A 397 16.80 24.98 -6.53
CA GLY A 397 16.36 26.22 -5.91
C GLY A 397 15.31 25.91 -4.87
N GLY A 398 15.09 26.83 -3.92
CA GLY A 398 14.07 26.64 -2.89
C GLY A 398 14.61 26.85 -1.47
N ASN A 399 13.85 26.45 -0.48
CA ASN A 399 14.07 26.81 0.94
C ASN A 399 14.88 25.77 1.73
N ASN A 400 16.07 25.37 1.27
CA ASN A 400 16.94 24.39 1.95
C ASN A 400 16.38 22.96 2.09
N SER A 401 15.37 22.60 1.31
CA SER A 401 14.69 21.30 1.43
C SER A 401 15.16 20.26 0.40
N MET A 402 16.14 20.59 -0.45
CA MET A 402 16.72 19.63 -1.39
C MET A 402 17.86 18.86 -0.73
N VAL A 403 17.79 17.53 -0.81
CA VAL A 403 18.84 16.63 -0.32
C VAL A 403 19.32 15.74 -1.46
N ILE A 404 20.64 15.74 -1.70
CA ILE A 404 21.32 14.77 -2.58
C ILE A 404 22.23 13.93 -1.67
N SER A 405 21.95 12.65 -1.55
CA SER A 405 22.71 11.78 -0.65
C SER A 405 23.14 10.48 -1.31
N GLN A 406 24.30 9.99 -0.93
CA GLN A 406 24.84 8.70 -1.36
C GLN A 406 24.81 8.50 -2.91
N CYS A 407 25.09 9.57 -3.65
CA CYS A 407 25.10 9.57 -5.12
C CYS A 407 26.53 9.61 -5.68
N SER A 408 26.66 9.14 -6.93
CA SER A 408 27.95 9.22 -7.63
C SER A 408 27.82 9.53 -9.11
N SER A 409 28.85 10.13 -9.68
CA SER A 409 28.96 10.36 -11.13
C SER A 409 30.35 10.03 -11.65
N THR A 410 30.39 9.49 -12.88
CA THR A 410 31.62 9.13 -13.59
C THR A 410 31.47 9.51 -15.07
N GLY A 411 32.53 9.98 -15.70
CA GLY A 411 32.57 10.38 -17.11
C GLY A 411 32.92 11.83 -17.29
N SER A 412 32.17 12.62 -18.06
CA SER A 412 32.48 14.04 -18.23
C SER A 412 31.27 14.96 -18.06
N VAL A 413 31.49 16.11 -17.39
CA VAL A 413 30.47 17.14 -17.16
C VAL A 413 30.97 18.45 -17.76
N ILE A 414 30.22 18.99 -18.72
CA ILE A 414 30.69 20.12 -19.54
C ILE A 414 29.63 21.21 -19.60
N ALA A 415 29.97 22.41 -19.15
CA ALA A 415 29.11 23.58 -19.31
C ALA A 415 29.78 24.61 -20.25
N SER A 416 29.01 25.23 -21.17
CA SER A 416 29.55 26.12 -22.20
C SER A 416 28.67 27.33 -22.43
N SER A 417 28.95 28.43 -21.75
CA SER A 417 28.33 29.75 -21.96
C SER A 417 29.33 30.85 -21.55
N TYR A 418 28.89 32.09 -21.43
CA TYR A 418 29.76 33.18 -20.96
C TYR A 418 30.21 32.99 -19.49
N ALA A 419 29.28 32.60 -18.61
CA ALA A 419 29.58 32.35 -17.18
C ALA A 419 28.94 31.03 -16.73
N PRO A 420 29.45 29.87 -17.24
CA PRO A 420 28.83 28.58 -17.00
C PRO A 420 29.18 28.01 -15.64
N SER A 421 28.32 27.21 -15.09
CA SER A 421 28.55 26.46 -13.86
C SER A 421 28.51 24.95 -14.11
N ALA A 422 29.53 24.23 -13.69
CA ALA A 422 29.63 22.78 -13.81
C ALA A 422 30.02 22.15 -12.48
N GLY A 423 29.40 21.04 -12.12
CA GLY A 423 29.71 20.29 -10.90
C GLY A 423 29.61 18.77 -11.09
N GLY A 424 30.47 18.03 -10.44
CA GLY A 424 30.49 16.58 -10.59
C GLY A 424 29.18 15.93 -10.16
N ILE A 425 28.53 16.44 -9.12
CA ILE A 425 27.22 15.97 -8.63
C ILE A 425 26.12 16.98 -9.00
N SER A 426 26.28 18.26 -8.64
CA SER A 426 25.30 19.30 -8.97
C SER A 426 25.96 20.49 -9.63
N GLY A 427 25.39 20.97 -10.75
CA GLY A 427 25.92 22.11 -11.50
C GLY A 427 25.86 23.42 -10.73
N ASN A 428 24.82 23.66 -9.97
CA ASN A 428 24.68 24.82 -9.11
C ASN A 428 23.64 24.56 -8.00
N GLY A 429 23.66 25.41 -6.95
CA GLY A 429 22.68 25.37 -5.86
C GLY A 429 23.07 26.33 -4.77
N TYR A 430 22.09 27.07 -4.25
CA TYR A 430 22.33 28.07 -3.19
C TYR A 430 21.98 27.56 -1.78
N SER A 431 21.01 26.65 -1.71
CA SER A 431 20.47 26.18 -0.45
C SER A 431 20.02 24.73 -0.58
N GLY A 432 20.65 23.83 0.12
CA GLY A 432 20.39 22.39 0.08
C GLY A 432 21.63 21.64 0.50
N THR A 433 21.49 20.34 0.67
CA THR A 433 22.54 19.48 1.21
C THR A 433 23.00 18.45 0.17
N ILE A 434 24.32 18.33 0.01
CA ILE A 434 24.96 17.22 -0.71
C ILE A 434 25.80 16.46 0.31
N GLU A 435 25.42 15.22 0.58
CA GLU A 435 26.09 14.44 1.62
C GLU A 435 26.43 13.02 1.16
N ASN A 436 27.56 12.52 1.63
CA ASN A 436 28.00 11.17 1.30
C ASN A 436 28.01 10.89 -0.22
N CYS A 437 28.47 11.85 -1.01
CA CYS A 437 28.53 11.73 -2.47
C CYS A 437 29.98 11.73 -2.96
N TYR A 438 30.19 11.17 -4.15
CA TYR A 438 31.48 11.30 -4.82
C TYR A 438 31.36 11.48 -6.33
N SER A 439 32.40 12.08 -6.91
CA SER A 439 32.57 12.14 -8.35
C SER A 439 34.02 11.87 -8.74
N ASP A 440 34.21 11.08 -9.79
CA ASP A 440 35.48 10.92 -10.48
C ASP A 440 35.41 11.40 -11.94
N SER A 441 34.41 12.23 -12.23
CA SER A 441 34.19 12.83 -13.56
C SER A 441 35.25 13.88 -13.93
N ASP A 442 35.46 14.06 -15.23
CA ASP A 442 36.16 15.23 -15.75
C ASP A 442 35.18 16.40 -15.86
N VAL A 443 35.28 17.37 -14.94
CA VAL A 443 34.40 18.53 -14.86
C VAL A 443 35.05 19.73 -15.51
N ARG A 444 34.38 20.36 -16.52
CA ARG A 444 34.95 21.51 -17.19
C ARG A 444 33.94 22.54 -17.64
N THR A 445 34.40 23.79 -17.70
CA THR A 445 33.66 24.87 -18.36
C THR A 445 34.39 25.37 -19.59
N ILE A 446 33.61 25.84 -20.55
CA ILE A 446 34.10 26.52 -21.78
C ILE A 446 33.48 27.91 -21.76
N GLY A 447 34.24 28.93 -21.35
CA GLY A 447 33.81 30.31 -21.16
C GLY A 447 34.65 31.03 -20.13
N SER A 448 34.70 32.36 -20.17
CA SER A 448 35.68 33.16 -19.45
C SER A 448 35.39 33.41 -17.94
N HIS A 449 34.19 33.18 -17.47
CA HIS A 449 33.78 33.51 -16.10
C HIS A 449 33.06 32.32 -15.40
N GLY A 450 33.48 31.10 -15.72
CA GLY A 450 32.80 29.90 -15.24
C GLY A 450 33.12 29.52 -13.79
N TYR A 451 32.26 28.71 -13.21
CA TYR A 451 32.49 28.01 -11.95
C TYR A 451 32.60 26.52 -12.17
N VAL A 452 33.71 25.92 -11.78
CA VAL A 452 33.93 24.47 -11.86
C VAL A 452 34.03 23.92 -10.46
N MET A 453 33.16 23.01 -10.10
CA MET A 453 33.10 22.38 -8.79
C MET A 453 33.28 20.87 -8.91
N GLY A 454 34.16 20.28 -8.13
CA GLY A 454 34.34 18.83 -8.13
C GLY A 454 33.08 18.09 -7.69
N ILE A 455 32.35 18.63 -6.72
CA ILE A 455 31.07 18.09 -6.25
C ILE A 455 29.91 18.99 -6.69
N GLY A 456 29.82 20.23 -6.20
CA GLY A 456 28.73 21.11 -6.63
C GLY A 456 28.41 22.22 -5.64
N GLY A 457 27.39 23.02 -5.98
CA GLY A 457 26.89 24.10 -5.11
C GLY A 457 26.11 23.56 -3.91
N GLY A 458 25.97 24.38 -2.85
CA GLY A 458 25.27 24.05 -1.62
C GLY A 458 26.18 23.66 -0.47
N THR A 459 25.58 23.23 0.66
CA THR A 459 26.32 22.70 1.81
C THR A 459 26.72 21.26 1.53
N THR A 460 28.01 20.96 1.56
CA THR A 460 28.53 19.62 1.27
C THR A 460 29.13 18.98 2.52
N SER A 461 28.89 17.69 2.74
CA SER A 461 29.48 16.92 3.83
C SER A 461 29.85 15.50 3.44
N HIS A 462 30.95 14.99 3.96
CA HIS A 462 31.43 13.61 3.75
C HIS A 462 31.48 13.22 2.26
N CYS A 463 31.93 14.16 1.40
CA CYS A 463 32.04 13.98 -0.04
C CYS A 463 33.49 13.89 -0.48
N TYR A 464 33.76 13.20 -1.58
CA TYR A 464 35.08 13.30 -2.21
C TYR A 464 35.01 13.48 -3.73
N PHE A 465 36.05 14.13 -4.23
CA PHE A 465 36.27 14.29 -5.66
C PHE A 465 37.63 13.70 -6.09
N ALA A 466 37.58 12.80 -7.07
CA ALA A 466 38.77 12.12 -7.59
C ALA A 466 38.97 12.28 -9.10
N GLY A 467 38.19 13.13 -9.77
CA GLY A 467 38.29 13.48 -11.19
C GLY A 467 39.28 14.62 -11.46
N THR A 468 39.04 15.33 -12.57
CA THR A 468 39.79 16.55 -12.97
C THR A 468 38.85 17.75 -13.10
N ILE A 469 39.35 18.96 -12.85
CA ILE A 469 38.63 20.22 -13.09
C ILE A 469 39.41 21.12 -14.07
N LYS A 470 38.69 21.75 -15.03
CA LYS A 470 39.28 22.67 -15.99
C LYS A 470 38.35 23.81 -16.35
N GLY A 471 38.86 25.04 -16.49
CA GLY A 471 38.11 26.23 -16.91
C GLY A 471 38.93 27.49 -16.72
N GLU A 472 38.46 28.63 -17.24
CA GLU A 472 39.11 29.94 -17.11
C GLU A 472 38.61 30.74 -15.91
N GLY A 473 37.60 30.30 -15.22
CA GLY A 473 37.00 30.98 -14.05
C GLY A 473 37.41 30.38 -12.71
N SER A 474 36.50 30.32 -11.78
CA SER A 474 36.74 29.78 -10.45
C SER A 474 36.79 28.25 -10.46
N LEU A 475 37.90 27.69 -9.97
CA LEU A 475 38.09 26.25 -9.84
C LEU A 475 38.00 25.84 -8.36
N CYS A 476 36.98 25.08 -8.00
CA CYS A 476 36.69 24.63 -6.64
C CYS A 476 36.73 23.09 -6.59
N PRO A 477 37.77 22.46 -6.00
CA PRO A 477 37.87 21.00 -5.97
C PRO A 477 36.67 20.28 -5.32
N ILE A 478 35.94 20.92 -4.45
CA ILE A 478 34.70 20.39 -3.84
C ILE A 478 33.52 21.30 -4.17
N THR A 479 33.46 22.47 -3.53
CA THR A 479 32.36 23.42 -3.62
C THR A 479 32.84 24.84 -3.51
N GLY A 480 32.07 25.83 -3.95
CA GLY A 480 32.29 27.24 -3.69
C GLY A 480 31.74 27.75 -2.36
N ASN A 481 31.09 26.87 -1.58
CA ASN A 481 30.40 27.18 -0.31
C ASN A 481 31.03 26.42 0.87
N SER A 482 30.29 26.23 1.95
CA SER A 482 30.76 25.48 3.10
C SER A 482 30.83 23.96 2.86
N CYS A 483 31.87 23.32 3.41
CA CYS A 483 31.95 21.86 3.41
C CYS A 483 32.51 21.32 4.73
N VAL A 484 32.11 20.12 5.10
CA VAL A 484 32.55 19.41 6.29
C VAL A 484 33.06 18.02 5.89
N ALA A 485 34.24 17.64 6.35
CA ALA A 485 34.86 16.33 6.10
C ALA A 485 34.83 15.93 4.59
N CYS A 486 35.17 16.86 3.71
CA CYS A 486 35.25 16.65 2.27
C CYS A 486 36.70 16.62 1.79
N TYR A 487 36.97 15.78 0.79
CA TYR A 487 38.32 15.50 0.32
C TYR A 487 38.43 15.53 -1.20
N TYR A 488 39.59 15.94 -1.74
CA TYR A 488 39.88 15.88 -3.15
C TYR A 488 41.28 15.33 -3.46
N ASN A 489 41.43 14.78 -4.67
CA ASN A 489 42.73 14.21 -5.09
C ASN A 489 43.69 15.29 -5.58
N SER A 490 44.69 15.61 -4.78
CA SER A 490 45.73 16.61 -5.08
C SER A 490 46.75 16.17 -6.15
N ASP A 491 46.87 14.88 -6.44
CA ASP A 491 47.71 14.41 -7.54
C ASP A 491 47.09 14.72 -8.92
N LYS A 492 45.76 14.93 -8.97
CA LYS A 492 45.02 15.27 -10.19
C LYS A 492 44.65 16.75 -10.30
N ILE A 493 44.63 17.47 -9.16
CA ILE A 493 44.13 18.84 -9.08
C ILE A 493 45.17 19.71 -8.40
N ASN A 494 45.81 20.60 -9.17
CA ASN A 494 46.77 21.54 -8.65
C ASN A 494 46.13 22.93 -8.42
N VAL A 495 45.11 22.96 -7.56
CA VAL A 495 44.41 24.20 -7.14
C VAL A 495 44.27 24.17 -5.64
N SER A 496 44.68 25.25 -4.97
CA SER A 496 44.38 25.42 -3.55
C SER A 496 42.92 25.85 -3.37
N SER A 497 42.23 25.26 -2.41
CA SER A 497 40.82 25.56 -2.12
C SER A 497 40.66 25.89 -0.64
N ALA A 498 39.81 26.88 -0.36
CA ALA A 498 39.35 27.16 0.99
C ALA A 498 38.40 26.07 1.52
N TYR A 499 37.84 25.25 0.62
CA TYR A 499 36.84 24.24 0.93
C TYR A 499 37.30 22.85 0.50
N GLY A 500 37.36 21.93 1.44
CA GLY A 500 37.84 20.56 1.25
C GLY A 500 39.33 20.38 1.53
N MET A 501 39.69 19.17 1.89
CA MET A 501 41.06 18.79 2.26
C MET A 501 41.75 18.03 1.10
N ALA A 502 42.95 18.45 0.76
CA ALA A 502 43.78 17.80 -0.25
C ALA A 502 44.34 16.47 0.26
N LEU A 503 44.17 15.39 -0.46
CA LEU A 503 44.78 14.09 -0.21
C LEU A 503 45.45 13.59 -1.49
N THR A 504 46.62 12.99 -1.37
CA THR A 504 47.23 12.26 -2.49
C THR A 504 46.42 11.01 -2.83
N THR A 505 46.59 10.49 -4.02
CA THR A 505 45.96 9.21 -4.45
C THR A 505 46.23 8.08 -3.44
N SER A 506 47.44 8.01 -2.89
CA SER A 506 47.82 7.01 -1.89
C SER A 506 47.07 7.20 -0.58
N GLN A 507 46.90 8.45 -0.12
CA GLN A 507 46.14 8.77 1.08
C GLN A 507 44.64 8.50 0.92
N MET A 508 44.06 8.85 -0.25
CA MET A 508 42.65 8.59 -0.54
C MET A 508 42.28 7.11 -0.56
N LYS A 509 43.24 6.20 -0.63
CA LYS A 509 43.02 4.75 -0.54
C LYS A 509 43.17 4.20 0.87
N LYS A 510 43.18 5.06 1.91
CA LYS A 510 43.34 4.68 3.31
C LYS A 510 42.12 5.15 4.12
N ARG A 511 41.47 4.25 4.86
CA ARG A 511 40.34 4.59 5.74
C ARG A 511 40.71 5.69 6.75
N ALA A 512 41.93 5.63 7.29
CA ALA A 512 42.42 6.58 8.28
C ALA A 512 42.52 8.04 7.76
N SER A 513 42.44 8.28 6.45
CA SER A 513 42.44 9.62 5.87
C SER A 513 41.09 10.34 5.93
N TYR A 514 40.00 9.62 6.25
CA TYR A 514 38.64 10.13 6.23
C TYR A 514 38.11 10.30 7.64
N GLN A 515 38.19 11.51 8.16
CA GLN A 515 37.70 11.83 9.49
C GLN A 515 36.18 11.86 9.52
N ASP A 516 35.57 11.28 10.55
CA ASP A 516 34.13 11.25 10.82
C ASP A 516 33.27 10.55 9.75
N TRP A 517 33.88 9.77 8.86
CA TRP A 517 33.13 8.98 7.84
C TRP A 517 32.63 7.65 8.40
N ASP A 518 31.35 7.35 8.12
CA ASP A 518 30.71 6.08 8.51
C ASP A 518 31.09 4.95 7.54
N PHE A 519 32.17 4.24 7.85
CA PHE A 519 32.60 3.04 7.09
C PHE A 519 31.83 1.76 7.46
N ASP A 520 30.98 1.80 8.45
CA ASP A 520 30.21 0.65 8.86
C ASP A 520 28.88 0.56 8.09
N LYS A 521 28.22 1.69 7.83
CA LYS A 521 26.90 1.73 7.17
C LYS A 521 26.91 2.36 5.77
N VAL A 522 27.69 3.41 5.56
CA VAL A 522 27.64 4.22 4.33
C VAL A 522 28.73 3.86 3.35
N TRP A 523 29.97 3.84 3.81
CA TRP A 523 31.14 3.66 2.97
C TRP A 523 31.79 2.29 3.14
N LYS A 524 32.53 1.85 2.13
CA LYS A 524 33.50 0.75 2.21
C LYS A 524 34.77 1.12 1.47
N ILE A 525 35.89 0.55 1.82
CA ILE A 525 37.19 0.77 1.18
C ILE A 525 38.00 -0.54 1.18
N ASP A 526 38.64 -0.82 0.06
CA ASP A 526 39.70 -1.84 -0.02
C ASP A 526 41.01 -1.13 0.29
N GLU A 527 41.51 -1.29 1.52
CA GLU A 527 42.64 -0.58 2.05
C GLU A 527 43.87 -0.66 1.14
N GLY A 528 44.38 0.50 0.75
CA GLY A 528 45.50 0.65 -0.19
C GLY A 528 45.20 0.37 -1.66
N LYS A 529 44.01 -0.14 -2.02
CA LYS A 529 43.66 -0.54 -3.38
C LYS A 529 42.66 0.41 -4.06
N SER A 530 41.53 0.72 -3.40
CA SER A 530 40.46 1.53 -3.98
C SER A 530 40.21 2.82 -3.22
N TYR A 531 39.59 3.80 -3.86
CA TYR A 531 38.89 4.87 -3.15
C TYR A 531 37.68 4.33 -2.36
N PRO A 532 37.12 5.09 -1.40
CA PRO A 532 35.87 4.72 -0.76
C PRO A 532 34.76 4.53 -1.79
N LYS A 533 33.92 3.52 -1.58
CA LYS A 533 32.73 3.23 -2.39
C LYS A 533 31.49 3.27 -1.51
N LEU A 534 30.39 3.71 -2.07
CA LEU A 534 29.11 3.72 -1.38
C LEU A 534 28.49 2.30 -1.37
N ARG A 535 28.12 1.82 -0.17
CA ARG A 535 27.51 0.50 -0.01
C ARG A 535 26.16 0.38 -0.71
N VAL A 536 25.43 1.48 -0.80
CA VAL A 536 24.12 1.52 -1.48
C VAL A 536 24.24 1.30 -2.98
N LEU A 537 25.37 1.61 -3.60
CA LEU A 537 25.60 1.47 -5.04
C LEU A 537 26.16 0.09 -5.48
N GLU A 538 26.32 -0.83 -4.57
CA GLU A 538 26.85 -2.18 -4.84
C GLU A 538 25.83 -3.31 -4.75
#